data_d8db0faa1d8dfdee1c1706acc6f18467
#
_entry.id   d8db0faa1d8dfdee1c1706acc6f18467
#
_cell.length_a   1.000
_cell.length_b   1.000
_cell.length_c   1.000
_cell.angle_alpha   90.00
_cell.angle_beta   90.00
_cell.angle_gamma   90.00
#
_symmetry.space_group_name_H-M   'P 1'
#
loop_
_entity.id
_entity.type
_entity.pdbx_description
1 polymer ?
#
loop_
_entity_poly.entity_id
_entity_poly.type
_entity_poly.pdbx_seq_one_letter_code
_entity_poly.pdbx_strand_id
1 'polypeptide(L)'
;MGSILVTGCSGLVGTHLVHKLLDKGYSVVGIDLVKSPSLPDHDNFTFDFMDLRDADDVNVLFSEFKFEGVINAFGIKGSPIRAKESPLDFLEPSIKVNTNIIENSHKHNSWLVFMSSVGVYEPAEVFVEDTVWKTLPSPNDWFPSWSKRIPELYLEAFKVQHKYEKFTIVRPANIFGEYDNFGEGATVIGATCRKVYDATDEIEAWGDGTPTRDFIYAGDVADGCIKCLEDKLHITTNLGSGEEISIKRMIETVAKVSGKEIKINWDTSKPNGDMRRKMSTDIQEEYGLLPKLGFEEGIKETYKHYEKTR
;
A
#
# COMPACT_ATOMS: atom_id res chain seq x y z
N MET A 1 18.23 10.67 -16.10
CA MET A 1 16.79 10.45 -15.90
C MET A 1 16.26 11.57 -15.02
N GLY A 2 14.94 11.81 -15.03
CA GLY A 2 14.33 12.87 -14.23
C GLY A 2 14.31 12.58 -12.74
N SER A 3 13.88 13.56 -11.94
CA SER A 3 13.71 13.40 -10.50
C SER A 3 12.31 12.89 -10.18
N ILE A 4 12.19 11.90 -9.30
CA ILE A 4 10.93 11.28 -8.85
C ILE A 4 10.73 11.56 -7.36
N LEU A 5 9.55 12.07 -7.02
CA LEU A 5 9.12 12.20 -5.64
C LEU A 5 8.45 10.90 -5.17
N VAL A 6 8.87 10.37 -4.02
CA VAL A 6 8.21 9.26 -3.34
C VAL A 6 7.75 9.75 -1.96
N THR A 7 6.45 9.88 -1.76
CA THR A 7 5.89 10.20 -0.43
C THR A 7 5.64 8.92 0.35
N GLY A 8 5.78 8.96 1.68
CA GLY A 8 5.72 7.75 2.48
C GLY A 8 6.88 6.79 2.16
N CYS A 9 8.06 7.33 1.84
CA CYS A 9 9.22 6.59 1.36
C CYS A 9 9.80 5.62 2.38
N SER A 10 9.54 5.81 3.67
CA SER A 10 9.96 4.91 4.76
C SER A 10 8.96 3.78 5.03
N GLY A 11 7.82 3.79 4.33
CA GLY A 11 6.78 2.76 4.46
C GLY A 11 7.10 1.49 3.67
N LEU A 12 6.22 0.47 3.82
CA LEU A 12 6.35 -0.84 3.19
C LEU A 12 6.59 -0.75 1.67
N VAL A 13 5.73 -0.07 0.93
CA VAL A 13 5.88 0.08 -0.53
C VAL A 13 6.90 1.18 -0.87
N GLY A 14 6.92 2.27 -0.07
CA GLY A 14 7.81 3.40 -0.29
C GLY A 14 9.29 3.01 -0.31
N THR A 15 9.70 2.13 0.62
CA THR A 15 11.09 1.64 0.66
C THR A 15 11.43 0.83 -0.60
N HIS A 16 10.56 -0.07 -1.06
CA HIS A 16 10.75 -0.78 -2.33
C HIS A 16 10.82 0.17 -3.53
N LEU A 17 9.97 1.21 -3.56
CA LEU A 17 9.98 2.21 -4.62
C LEU A 17 11.33 2.94 -4.69
N VAL A 18 11.86 3.38 -3.54
CA VAL A 18 13.16 4.07 -3.49
C VAL A 18 14.27 3.17 -4.06
N HIS A 19 14.41 1.93 -3.56
CA HIS A 19 15.42 1.01 -4.07
C HIS A 19 15.31 0.78 -5.57
N LYS A 20 14.11 0.41 -6.05
CA LYS A 20 13.89 0.07 -7.45
C LYS A 20 14.07 1.26 -8.41
N LEU A 21 13.69 2.47 -8.00
CA LEU A 21 13.90 3.68 -8.80
C LEU A 21 15.40 4.02 -8.91
N LEU A 22 16.15 3.88 -7.82
CA LEU A 22 17.59 4.08 -7.82
C LEU A 22 18.30 3.04 -8.69
N ASP A 23 17.93 1.76 -8.61
CA ASP A 23 18.45 0.69 -9.46
C ASP A 23 18.20 0.96 -10.96
N LYS A 24 17.12 1.67 -11.29
CA LYS A 24 16.80 2.12 -12.65
C LYS A 24 17.53 3.43 -13.04
N GLY A 25 18.28 4.04 -12.12
CA GLY A 25 19.09 5.25 -12.37
C GLY A 25 18.32 6.56 -12.26
N TYR A 26 17.15 6.58 -11.62
CA TYR A 26 16.45 7.82 -11.30
C TYR A 26 17.12 8.56 -10.13
N SER A 27 16.98 9.89 -10.11
CA SER A 27 17.16 10.67 -8.89
C SER A 27 15.87 10.62 -8.08
N VAL A 28 15.95 10.28 -6.80
CA VAL A 28 14.77 10.08 -5.94
C VAL A 28 14.82 11.07 -4.78
N VAL A 29 13.71 11.80 -4.59
CA VAL A 29 13.44 12.58 -3.38
C VAL A 29 12.39 11.82 -2.57
N GLY A 30 12.76 11.36 -1.40
CA GLY A 30 11.89 10.62 -0.49
C GLY A 30 11.45 11.49 0.67
N ILE A 31 10.14 11.60 0.91
CA ILE A 31 9.56 12.36 2.00
C ILE A 31 8.83 11.43 2.97
N ASP A 32 9.14 11.60 4.26
CA ASP A 32 8.43 10.93 5.35
C ASP A 32 8.63 11.70 6.68
N LEU A 33 7.85 11.35 7.70
CA LEU A 33 8.00 11.88 9.07
C LEU A 33 9.10 11.16 9.87
N VAL A 34 9.56 9.99 9.40
CA VAL A 34 10.58 9.18 10.05
C VAL A 34 11.46 8.54 8.97
N LYS A 35 12.77 8.59 9.13
CA LYS A 35 13.68 7.89 8.23
C LYS A 35 13.80 6.42 8.60
N SER A 36 13.39 5.53 7.71
CA SER A 36 13.60 4.09 7.89
C SER A 36 15.09 3.73 7.77
N PRO A 37 15.63 2.85 8.64
CA PRO A 37 16.98 2.33 8.49
C PRO A 37 17.17 1.47 7.22
N SER A 38 16.07 1.06 6.60
CA SER A 38 16.08 0.28 5.35
C SER A 38 16.22 1.14 4.10
N LEU A 39 16.16 2.47 4.23
CA LEU A 39 16.43 3.37 3.10
C LEU A 39 17.94 3.38 2.79
N PRO A 40 18.32 3.38 1.49
CA PRO A 40 19.72 3.32 1.10
C PRO A 40 20.46 4.63 1.35
N ASP A 41 21.77 4.54 1.54
CA ASP A 41 22.67 5.66 1.39
C ASP A 41 23.18 5.65 -0.06
N HIS A 42 22.75 6.62 -0.89
CA HIS A 42 23.00 6.64 -2.32
C HIS A 42 23.06 8.08 -2.86
N ASP A 43 24.02 8.39 -3.72
CA ASP A 43 24.24 9.74 -4.25
C ASP A 43 23.03 10.36 -4.97
N ASN A 44 22.18 9.52 -5.58
CA ASN A 44 20.97 9.94 -6.26
C ASN A 44 19.71 9.90 -5.36
N PHE A 45 19.88 9.71 -4.04
CA PHE A 45 18.76 9.68 -3.09
C PHE A 45 18.87 10.84 -2.10
N THR A 46 17.84 11.67 -2.07
CA THR A 46 17.66 12.70 -1.04
C THR A 46 16.47 12.32 -0.15
N PHE A 47 16.72 12.21 1.15
CA PHE A 47 15.66 12.05 2.13
C PHE A 47 15.41 13.37 2.85
N ASP A 48 14.15 13.78 2.96
CA ASP A 48 13.78 14.95 3.77
C ASP A 48 12.65 14.62 4.74
N PHE A 49 12.73 15.24 5.93
CA PHE A 49 11.71 15.17 6.98
C PHE A 49 10.70 16.28 6.75
N MET A 50 9.50 15.93 6.32
CA MET A 50 8.48 16.93 6.02
C MET A 50 7.08 16.41 6.39
N ASP A 51 6.27 17.28 7.00
CA ASP A 51 4.85 17.02 7.18
C ASP A 51 4.06 17.50 5.96
N LEU A 52 3.73 16.57 5.09
CA LEU A 52 3.00 16.86 3.85
C LEU A 52 1.56 17.39 4.07
N ARG A 53 1.10 17.52 5.32
CA ARG A 53 -0.14 18.22 5.65
C ARG A 53 0.00 19.73 5.54
N ASP A 54 1.22 20.26 5.66
CA ASP A 54 1.51 21.66 5.45
C ASP A 54 1.58 21.98 3.95
N ALA A 55 0.63 22.80 3.49
CA ALA A 55 0.54 23.14 2.07
C ALA A 55 1.70 24.05 1.60
N ASP A 56 2.22 24.89 2.48
CA ASP A 56 3.30 25.82 2.16
C ASP A 56 4.62 25.04 1.96
N ASP A 57 4.91 24.10 2.86
CA ASP A 57 6.07 23.22 2.73
C ASP A 57 6.01 22.39 1.45
N VAL A 58 4.85 21.83 1.10
CA VAL A 58 4.67 21.09 -0.15
C VAL A 58 4.84 22.00 -1.38
N ASN A 59 4.34 23.25 -1.33
CA ASN A 59 4.56 24.22 -2.41
C ASN A 59 6.06 24.56 -2.60
N VAL A 60 6.81 24.70 -1.50
CA VAL A 60 8.27 24.94 -1.53
C VAL A 60 8.97 23.73 -2.15
N LEU A 61 8.65 22.51 -1.68
CA LEU A 61 9.23 21.27 -2.20
C LEU A 61 9.10 21.17 -3.74
N PHE A 62 7.90 21.37 -4.27
CA PHE A 62 7.67 21.30 -5.70
C PHE A 62 8.28 22.49 -6.50
N SER A 63 8.59 23.60 -5.83
CA SER A 63 9.26 24.75 -6.44
C SER A 63 10.76 24.55 -6.52
N GLU A 64 11.37 23.88 -5.53
CA GLU A 64 12.79 23.59 -5.47
C GLU A 64 13.19 22.43 -6.39
N PHE A 65 12.34 21.40 -6.47
CA PHE A 65 12.58 20.22 -7.29
C PHE A 65 11.61 20.19 -8.48
N LYS A 66 12.15 19.88 -9.67
CA LYS A 66 11.35 19.63 -10.88
C LYS A 66 11.07 18.14 -10.99
N PHE A 67 9.96 17.69 -10.42
CA PHE A 67 9.59 16.29 -10.48
C PHE A 67 8.99 15.92 -11.84
N GLU A 68 9.63 14.98 -12.54
CA GLU A 68 9.05 14.34 -13.72
C GLU A 68 7.85 13.49 -13.34
N GLY A 69 7.93 12.83 -12.19
CA GLY A 69 6.89 12.00 -11.63
C GLY A 69 6.82 12.04 -10.11
N VAL A 70 5.64 11.72 -9.62
CA VAL A 70 5.32 11.62 -8.20
C VAL A 70 4.66 10.26 -7.97
N ILE A 71 5.21 9.46 -7.07
CA ILE A 71 4.53 8.25 -6.58
C ILE A 71 4.09 8.53 -5.15
N ASN A 72 2.79 8.77 -5.01
CA ASN A 72 2.20 9.07 -3.71
C ASN A 72 1.82 7.77 -3.00
N ALA A 73 2.80 7.19 -2.28
CA ALA A 73 2.65 5.98 -1.48
C ALA A 73 2.26 6.27 -0.02
N PHE A 74 1.89 7.52 0.30
CA PHE A 74 1.43 7.89 1.61
C PHE A 74 0.17 7.12 2.02
N GLY A 75 0.20 6.56 3.23
CA GLY A 75 -0.94 5.91 3.82
C GLY A 75 -0.77 5.71 5.32
N ILE A 76 -1.86 5.87 6.06
CA ILE A 76 -1.88 5.64 7.50
C ILE A 76 -2.39 4.23 7.75
N LYS A 77 -1.58 3.42 8.42
CA LYS A 77 -1.95 2.08 8.87
C LYS A 77 -2.50 2.12 10.29
N GLY A 78 -3.40 1.23 10.59
CA GLY A 78 -3.94 1.03 11.92
C GLY A 78 -4.88 -0.16 11.98
N SER A 79 -5.18 -0.62 13.20
CA SER A 79 -6.15 -1.68 13.39
C SER A 79 -7.57 -1.21 13.07
N PRO A 80 -8.50 -2.10 12.68
CA PRO A 80 -9.92 -1.76 12.51
C PRO A 80 -10.56 -1.14 13.76
N ILE A 81 -10.07 -1.49 14.95
CA ILE A 81 -10.53 -0.92 16.23
C ILE A 81 -10.12 0.55 16.27
N ARG A 82 -8.84 0.86 16.08
CA ARG A 82 -8.34 2.25 16.07
C ARG A 82 -9.07 3.09 15.02
N ALA A 83 -9.32 2.55 13.85
CA ALA A 83 -10.04 3.26 12.79
C ALA A 83 -11.49 3.64 13.15
N LYS A 84 -12.13 2.88 14.05
CA LYS A 84 -13.48 3.17 14.57
C LYS A 84 -13.45 4.13 15.76
N GLU A 85 -12.47 4.02 16.63
CA GLU A 85 -12.36 4.81 17.86
C GLU A 85 -11.74 6.20 17.61
N SER A 86 -10.81 6.30 16.66
CA SER A 86 -10.09 7.54 16.32
C SER A 86 -10.11 7.81 14.81
N PRO A 87 -11.30 7.97 14.18
CA PRO A 87 -11.41 8.08 12.73
C PRO A 87 -10.69 9.30 12.14
N LEU A 88 -10.59 10.39 12.87
CA LEU A 88 -9.90 11.60 12.41
C LEU A 88 -8.39 11.40 12.26
N ASP A 89 -7.78 10.47 13.02
CA ASP A 89 -6.37 10.10 12.86
C ASP A 89 -6.06 9.54 11.46
N PHE A 90 -7.07 9.02 10.78
CA PHE A 90 -6.96 8.48 9.42
C PHE A 90 -7.44 9.47 8.36
N LEU A 91 -8.60 10.07 8.58
CA LEU A 91 -9.31 10.85 7.58
C LEU A 91 -8.64 12.20 7.32
N GLU A 92 -8.39 12.97 8.37
CA GLU A 92 -7.86 14.33 8.25
C GLU A 92 -6.47 14.38 7.59
N PRO A 93 -5.44 13.65 8.10
CA PRO A 93 -4.12 13.73 7.48
C PRO A 93 -4.12 13.13 6.06
N SER A 94 -4.93 12.10 5.81
CA SER A 94 -5.01 11.53 4.47
C SER A 94 -5.60 12.51 3.45
N ILE A 95 -6.65 13.24 3.81
CA ILE A 95 -7.23 14.26 2.92
C ILE A 95 -6.20 15.36 2.66
N LYS A 96 -5.62 15.95 3.72
CA LYS A 96 -4.65 17.05 3.59
C LYS A 96 -3.45 16.67 2.72
N VAL A 97 -2.77 15.58 3.04
CA VAL A 97 -1.60 15.14 2.28
C VAL A 97 -1.95 14.88 0.83
N ASN A 98 -2.99 14.11 0.58
CA ASN A 98 -3.32 13.72 -0.80
C ASN A 98 -3.78 14.93 -1.64
N THR A 99 -4.56 15.87 -1.09
CA THR A 99 -4.95 17.08 -1.82
C THR A 99 -3.75 17.97 -2.13
N ASN A 100 -2.85 18.19 -1.17
CA ASN A 100 -1.63 18.99 -1.38
C ASN A 100 -0.76 18.38 -2.50
N ILE A 101 -0.59 17.06 -2.52
CA ILE A 101 0.19 16.36 -3.56
C ILE A 101 -0.50 16.44 -4.92
N ILE A 102 -1.82 16.26 -4.99
CA ILE A 102 -2.59 16.34 -6.24
C ILE A 102 -2.49 17.75 -6.83
N GLU A 103 -2.75 18.79 -6.03
CA GLU A 103 -2.68 20.19 -6.47
C GLU A 103 -1.31 20.55 -7.00
N ASN A 104 -0.25 20.18 -6.28
CA ASN A 104 1.11 20.50 -6.70
C ASN A 104 1.56 19.66 -7.91
N SER A 105 1.15 18.40 -8.02
CA SER A 105 1.41 17.59 -9.22
C SER A 105 0.77 18.22 -10.47
N HIS A 106 -0.47 18.70 -10.35
CA HIS A 106 -1.13 19.42 -11.43
C HIS A 106 -0.41 20.76 -11.76
N LYS A 107 -0.17 21.61 -10.74
CA LYS A 107 0.47 22.93 -10.88
C LYS A 107 1.83 22.86 -11.56
N HIS A 108 2.63 21.84 -11.22
CA HIS A 108 3.99 21.64 -11.74
C HIS A 108 4.03 20.66 -12.93
N ASN A 109 2.87 20.21 -13.41
CA ASN A 109 2.73 19.36 -14.61
C ASN A 109 3.47 18.00 -14.48
N SER A 110 3.61 17.48 -13.27
CA SER A 110 4.21 16.18 -12.95
C SER A 110 3.23 15.04 -13.23
N TRP A 111 3.74 13.85 -13.58
CA TRP A 111 2.89 12.65 -13.63
C TRP A 111 2.68 12.11 -12.22
N LEU A 112 1.44 11.88 -11.80
CA LEU A 112 1.09 11.37 -10.47
C LEU A 112 0.64 9.91 -10.52
N VAL A 113 1.30 9.03 -9.79
CA VAL A 113 0.75 7.71 -9.43
C VAL A 113 0.18 7.81 -8.02
N PHE A 114 -1.13 7.80 -7.91
CA PHE A 114 -1.83 7.85 -6.63
C PHE A 114 -2.15 6.45 -6.13
N MET A 115 -1.60 6.09 -4.97
CA MET A 115 -1.88 4.82 -4.33
C MET A 115 -3.12 4.91 -3.46
N SER A 116 -4.21 4.35 -3.96
CA SER A 116 -5.46 4.14 -3.25
C SER A 116 -5.41 2.85 -2.41
N SER A 117 -6.47 2.05 -2.35
CA SER A 117 -6.54 0.85 -1.51
C SER A 117 -7.66 -0.09 -1.93
N VAL A 118 -7.49 -1.38 -1.68
CA VAL A 118 -8.60 -2.37 -1.69
C VAL A 118 -9.76 -1.99 -0.78
N GLY A 119 -9.50 -1.22 0.28
CA GLY A 119 -10.53 -0.77 1.22
C GLY A 119 -11.61 0.13 0.60
N VAL A 120 -11.40 0.71 -0.59
CA VAL A 120 -12.40 1.57 -1.25
C VAL A 120 -13.63 0.80 -1.75
N TYR A 121 -13.57 -0.53 -1.82
CA TYR A 121 -14.65 -1.35 -2.35
C TYR A 121 -15.74 -1.66 -1.31
N GLU A 122 -16.97 -1.83 -1.79
CA GLU A 122 -18.01 -2.54 -1.07
C GLU A 122 -17.70 -4.03 -1.04
N PRO A 123 -18.05 -4.77 0.04
CA PRO A 123 -17.93 -6.23 0.04
C PRO A 123 -18.64 -6.86 -1.15
N ALA A 124 -17.92 -7.60 -1.97
CA ALA A 124 -18.39 -8.26 -3.18
C ALA A 124 -17.60 -9.56 -3.43
N GLU A 125 -18.06 -10.39 -4.36
CA GLU A 125 -17.32 -11.61 -4.72
C GLU A 125 -15.99 -11.29 -5.42
N VAL A 126 -15.99 -10.28 -6.30
CA VAL A 126 -14.80 -9.77 -6.99
C VAL A 126 -14.87 -8.25 -7.02
N PHE A 127 -13.77 -7.60 -6.70
CA PHE A 127 -13.63 -6.15 -6.72
C PHE A 127 -13.21 -5.68 -8.11
N VAL A 128 -14.14 -5.02 -8.81
CA VAL A 128 -13.96 -4.49 -10.16
C VAL A 128 -13.89 -2.97 -10.10
N GLU A 129 -12.97 -2.36 -10.83
CA GLU A 129 -12.57 -0.95 -10.68
C GLU A 129 -13.73 0.03 -10.84
N ASP A 130 -14.64 -0.22 -11.78
CA ASP A 130 -15.74 0.68 -12.11
C ASP A 130 -16.91 0.65 -11.10
N THR A 131 -16.89 -0.27 -10.13
CA THR A 131 -17.95 -0.43 -9.13
C THR A 131 -17.85 0.58 -7.99
N VAL A 132 -16.67 1.13 -7.72
CA VAL A 132 -16.41 2.01 -6.56
C VAL A 132 -17.37 3.21 -6.50
N TRP A 133 -17.70 3.82 -7.64
CA TRP A 133 -18.60 4.99 -7.69
C TRP A 133 -20.08 4.63 -7.76
N LYS A 134 -20.42 3.35 -7.80
CA LYS A 134 -21.80 2.84 -7.79
C LYS A 134 -22.23 2.33 -6.42
N THR A 135 -21.29 2.24 -5.47
CA THR A 135 -21.47 1.58 -4.17
C THR A 135 -20.87 2.42 -3.03
N LEU A 136 -21.18 2.04 -1.80
CA LEU A 136 -20.53 2.57 -0.60
C LEU A 136 -19.39 1.64 -0.16
N PRO A 137 -18.38 2.15 0.56
CA PRO A 137 -17.30 1.29 1.07
C PRO A 137 -17.79 0.36 2.18
N SER A 138 -17.00 -0.68 2.47
CA SER A 138 -17.27 -1.59 3.58
C SER A 138 -17.49 -0.84 4.90
N PRO A 139 -18.53 -1.16 5.68
CA PRO A 139 -18.70 -0.61 7.02
C PRO A 139 -17.52 -0.92 7.96
N ASN A 140 -16.75 -1.98 7.68
CA ASN A 140 -15.59 -2.35 8.48
C ASN A 140 -14.40 -1.43 8.23
N ASP A 141 -14.30 -0.83 7.03
CA ASP A 141 -13.22 0.07 6.62
C ASP A 141 -13.74 1.49 6.30
N TRP A 142 -14.87 1.90 6.86
CA TRP A 142 -15.61 3.11 6.48
C TRP A 142 -14.73 4.36 6.36
N PHE A 143 -14.07 4.76 7.43
CA PHE A 143 -13.27 5.99 7.43
C PHE A 143 -11.96 5.86 6.64
N PRO A 144 -11.18 4.78 6.76
CA PRO A 144 -10.04 4.54 5.89
C PRO A 144 -10.38 4.52 4.40
N SER A 145 -11.54 3.98 4.04
CA SER A 145 -12.02 3.97 2.65
C SER A 145 -12.29 5.35 2.11
N TRP A 146 -13.02 6.18 2.87
CA TRP A 146 -13.28 7.56 2.49
C TRP A 146 -12.00 8.40 2.41
N SER A 147 -11.01 8.12 3.23
CA SER A 147 -9.70 8.78 3.17
C SER A 147 -8.98 8.55 1.84
N LYS A 148 -9.36 7.52 1.08
CA LYS A 148 -8.84 7.20 -0.26
C LYS A 148 -9.84 7.55 -1.38
N ARG A 149 -11.15 7.35 -1.19
CA ARG A 149 -12.17 7.73 -2.19
C ARG A 149 -12.23 9.25 -2.42
N ILE A 150 -12.07 10.07 -1.37
CA ILE A 150 -12.09 11.54 -1.51
C ILE A 150 -10.96 12.02 -2.43
N PRO A 151 -9.69 11.63 -2.25
CA PRO A 151 -8.62 11.97 -3.22
C PRO A 151 -8.86 11.45 -4.63
N GLU A 152 -9.43 10.25 -4.80
CA GLU A 152 -9.81 9.77 -6.15
C GLU A 152 -10.85 10.69 -6.81
N LEU A 153 -11.89 11.09 -6.06
CA LEU A 153 -12.89 12.06 -6.53
C LEU A 153 -12.27 13.42 -6.85
N TYR A 154 -11.29 13.85 -6.06
CA TYR A 154 -10.56 15.09 -6.28
C TYR A 154 -9.77 15.07 -7.58
N LEU A 155 -9.10 13.94 -7.90
CA LEU A 155 -8.44 13.73 -9.20
C LEU A 155 -9.44 13.79 -10.37
N GLU A 156 -10.61 13.18 -10.23
CA GLU A 156 -11.67 13.27 -11.26
C GLU A 156 -12.15 14.72 -11.45
N ALA A 157 -12.25 15.51 -10.37
CA ALA A 157 -12.60 16.93 -10.45
C ALA A 157 -11.52 17.72 -11.22
N PHE A 158 -10.23 17.46 -10.99
CA PHE A 158 -9.13 18.05 -11.76
C PHE A 158 -9.18 17.66 -13.24
N LYS A 159 -9.50 16.41 -13.54
CA LYS A 159 -9.70 15.94 -14.91
C LYS A 159 -10.84 16.69 -15.59
N VAL A 160 -12.00 16.83 -14.93
CA VAL A 160 -13.16 17.51 -15.51
C VAL A 160 -12.88 19.01 -15.73
N GLN A 161 -12.38 19.69 -14.71
CA GLN A 161 -12.23 21.16 -14.71
C GLN A 161 -10.97 21.62 -15.45
N HIS A 162 -9.83 20.97 -15.23
CA HIS A 162 -8.54 21.40 -15.73
C HIS A 162 -7.99 20.54 -16.88
N LYS A 163 -8.72 19.50 -17.29
CA LYS A 163 -8.27 18.52 -18.29
C LYS A 163 -6.95 17.86 -17.90
N TYR A 164 -6.72 17.71 -16.58
CA TYR A 164 -5.55 17.06 -16.05
C TYR A 164 -5.70 15.55 -16.15
N GLU A 165 -4.94 14.92 -17.02
CA GLU A 165 -4.95 13.47 -17.28
C GLU A 165 -3.58 12.83 -16.99
N LYS A 166 -2.65 13.56 -16.34
CA LYS A 166 -1.34 13.06 -15.98
C LYS A 166 -1.37 12.34 -14.62
N PHE A 167 -2.27 11.39 -14.46
CA PHE A 167 -2.32 10.58 -13.27
C PHE A 167 -2.76 9.14 -13.54
N THR A 168 -2.32 8.27 -12.66
CA THR A 168 -2.77 6.88 -12.53
C THR A 168 -3.33 6.68 -11.13
N ILE A 169 -4.43 5.97 -10.98
CA ILE A 169 -4.93 5.50 -9.68
C ILE A 169 -4.65 4.01 -9.58
N VAL A 170 -3.87 3.59 -8.59
CA VAL A 170 -3.64 2.18 -8.29
C VAL A 170 -4.33 1.80 -7.00
N ARG A 171 -5.04 0.67 -6.98
CA ARG A 171 -5.75 0.12 -5.82
C ARG A 171 -5.13 -1.23 -5.45
N PRO A 172 -4.08 -1.23 -4.63
CA PRO A 172 -3.44 -2.47 -4.26
C PRO A 172 -4.33 -3.33 -3.34
N ALA A 173 -4.21 -4.64 -3.47
CA ALA A 173 -4.76 -5.65 -2.59
C ALA A 173 -4.13 -5.57 -1.18
N ASN A 174 -4.20 -6.64 -0.40
CA ASN A 174 -3.56 -6.66 0.93
C ASN A 174 -2.05 -6.80 0.76
N ILE A 175 -1.33 -5.69 0.93
CA ILE A 175 0.12 -5.63 0.70
C ILE A 175 0.87 -6.23 1.88
N PHE A 176 1.93 -6.99 1.59
CA PHE A 176 2.87 -7.52 2.57
C PHE A 176 4.30 -7.52 2.00
N GLY A 177 5.30 -7.58 2.86
CA GLY A 177 6.71 -7.59 2.43
C GLY A 177 7.68 -7.30 3.57
N GLU A 178 8.98 -7.18 3.26
CA GLU A 178 10.08 -7.10 4.20
C GLU A 178 10.05 -5.87 5.09
N TYR A 179 9.63 -4.74 4.55
CA TYR A 179 9.64 -3.45 5.27
C TYR A 179 8.31 -3.16 5.97
N ASP A 180 7.51 -4.20 6.25
CA ASP A 180 6.26 -4.03 6.98
C ASP A 180 6.50 -3.70 8.46
N ASN A 181 5.47 -3.17 9.10
CA ASN A 181 5.45 -3.05 10.56
C ASN A 181 5.16 -4.41 11.18
N PHE A 182 6.10 -4.93 11.96
CA PHE A 182 5.93 -6.17 12.71
C PHE A 182 5.54 -5.94 14.18
N GLY A 183 5.48 -4.67 14.61
CA GLY A 183 5.16 -4.25 15.97
C GLY A 183 3.66 -4.09 16.23
N GLU A 184 3.32 -3.11 17.07
CA GLU A 184 1.94 -2.73 17.34
C GLU A 184 1.31 -2.14 16.06
N GLY A 185 0.06 -2.52 15.77
CA GLY A 185 -0.63 -2.10 14.54
C GLY A 185 -0.14 -2.79 13.25
N ALA A 186 0.61 -3.90 13.37
CA ALA A 186 1.07 -4.71 12.25
C ALA A 186 -0.09 -5.19 11.36
N THR A 187 0.19 -5.42 10.08
CA THR A 187 -0.71 -6.17 9.19
C THR A 187 -0.87 -7.61 9.68
N VAL A 188 -1.87 -8.32 9.16
CA VAL A 188 -2.11 -9.72 9.56
C VAL A 188 -0.89 -10.60 9.30
N ILE A 189 -0.17 -10.39 8.19
CA ILE A 189 1.07 -11.15 7.87
C ILE A 189 2.20 -10.73 8.81
N GLY A 190 2.44 -9.42 8.99
CA GLY A 190 3.47 -8.93 9.91
C GLY A 190 3.26 -9.42 11.35
N ALA A 191 2.02 -9.36 11.85
CA ALA A 191 1.67 -9.89 13.16
C ALA A 191 1.86 -11.41 13.26
N THR A 192 1.54 -12.15 12.19
CA THR A 192 1.73 -13.61 12.14
C THR A 192 3.21 -13.96 12.12
N CYS A 193 4.04 -13.28 11.33
CA CYS A 193 5.49 -13.49 11.33
C CYS A 193 6.08 -13.33 12.75
N ARG A 194 5.70 -12.25 13.46
CA ARG A 194 6.11 -12.05 14.84
C ARG A 194 5.65 -13.17 15.76
N LYS A 195 4.34 -13.50 15.72
CA LYS A 195 3.78 -14.57 16.58
C LYS A 195 4.47 -15.91 16.36
N VAL A 196 4.71 -16.30 15.11
CA VAL A 196 5.39 -17.56 14.76
C VAL A 196 6.87 -17.53 15.19
N TYR A 197 7.54 -16.38 15.01
CA TYR A 197 8.93 -16.23 15.45
C TYR A 197 9.08 -16.40 16.96
N ASP A 198 8.21 -15.73 17.75
CA ASP A 198 8.25 -15.74 19.21
C ASP A 198 7.71 -17.05 19.80
N ALA A 199 6.90 -17.81 19.06
CA ALA A 199 6.29 -19.05 19.54
C ALA A 199 7.29 -20.20 19.66
N THR A 200 7.05 -21.08 20.66
CA THR A 200 7.73 -22.37 20.79
C THR A 200 7.00 -23.45 20.00
N ASP A 201 5.69 -23.61 20.21
CA ASP A 201 4.88 -24.71 19.68
C ASP A 201 3.45 -24.33 19.27
N GLU A 202 2.91 -23.20 19.76
CA GLU A 202 1.55 -22.78 19.42
C GLU A 202 1.39 -21.25 19.30
N ILE A 203 0.40 -20.84 18.49
CA ILE A 203 -0.03 -19.44 18.37
C ILE A 203 -1.55 -19.35 18.46
N GLU A 204 -2.05 -18.20 18.94
CA GLU A 204 -3.45 -17.84 18.89
C GLU A 204 -3.75 -17.04 17.61
N ALA A 205 -4.84 -17.43 16.92
CA ALA A 205 -5.38 -16.73 15.76
C ALA A 205 -6.87 -16.43 15.96
N TRP A 206 -7.31 -15.24 15.53
CA TRP A 206 -8.70 -14.82 15.66
C TRP A 206 -9.58 -15.40 14.56
N GLY A 207 -10.84 -15.69 14.91
CA GLY A 207 -11.84 -16.25 13.99
C GLY A 207 -11.65 -17.75 13.76
N ASP A 208 -11.98 -18.21 12.57
CA ASP A 208 -11.90 -19.62 12.15
C ASP A 208 -10.94 -19.89 10.97
N GLY A 209 -10.32 -18.82 10.46
CA GLY A 209 -9.37 -18.90 9.36
C GLY A 209 -9.99 -19.06 7.97
N THR A 210 -11.32 -19.09 7.85
CA THR A 210 -12.01 -19.26 6.54
C THR A 210 -12.00 -18.02 5.65
N PRO A 211 -12.00 -16.76 6.15
CA PRO A 211 -11.98 -15.59 5.28
C PRO A 211 -10.81 -15.61 4.30
N THR A 212 -11.08 -15.17 3.08
CA THR A 212 -10.06 -15.11 2.02
C THR A 212 -9.65 -13.67 1.71
N ARG A 213 -8.40 -13.51 1.33
CA ARG A 213 -7.80 -12.25 0.88
C ARG A 213 -7.00 -12.48 -0.38
N ASP A 214 -6.94 -11.46 -1.21
CA ASP A 214 -5.89 -11.30 -2.18
C ASP A 214 -4.70 -10.63 -1.47
N PHE A 215 -3.55 -11.29 -1.48
CA PHE A 215 -2.31 -10.76 -0.92
C PHE A 215 -1.31 -10.50 -2.04
N ILE A 216 -0.75 -9.30 -2.07
CA ILE A 216 0.25 -8.91 -3.05
C ILE A 216 1.55 -8.48 -2.37
N TYR A 217 2.67 -8.93 -2.92
CA TYR A 217 3.99 -8.55 -2.44
C TYR A 217 4.31 -7.08 -2.73
N ALA A 218 4.86 -6.37 -1.74
CA ALA A 218 5.11 -4.94 -1.84
C ALA A 218 6.08 -4.54 -2.97
N GLY A 219 7.04 -5.40 -3.26
CA GLY A 219 7.95 -5.21 -4.38
C GLY A 219 7.26 -5.25 -5.74
N ASP A 220 6.19 -6.06 -5.90
CA ASP A 220 5.39 -6.10 -7.12
C ASP A 220 4.45 -4.89 -7.24
N VAL A 221 3.92 -4.41 -6.11
CA VAL A 221 3.17 -3.13 -6.09
C VAL A 221 4.08 -1.98 -6.53
N ALA A 222 5.32 -1.94 -6.04
CA ALA A 222 6.30 -0.93 -6.46
C ALA A 222 6.61 -1.03 -7.96
N ASP A 223 6.82 -2.24 -8.49
CA ASP A 223 7.03 -2.45 -9.94
C ASP A 223 5.83 -1.96 -10.76
N GLY A 224 4.60 -2.26 -10.33
CA GLY A 224 3.37 -1.79 -10.96
C GLY A 224 3.28 -0.26 -10.97
N CYS A 225 3.55 0.39 -9.83
CA CYS A 225 3.56 1.86 -9.74
C CYS A 225 4.62 2.49 -10.65
N ILE A 226 5.84 1.94 -10.67
CA ILE A 226 6.93 2.44 -11.53
C ILE A 226 6.56 2.27 -13.00
N LYS A 227 6.01 1.12 -13.40
CA LYS A 227 5.56 0.90 -14.77
C LYS A 227 4.44 1.87 -15.17
N CYS A 228 3.46 2.11 -14.30
CA CYS A 228 2.42 3.12 -14.53
C CYS A 228 3.00 4.52 -14.76
N LEU A 229 4.05 4.87 -14.01
CA LEU A 229 4.75 6.14 -14.16
C LEU A 229 5.54 6.21 -15.49
N GLU A 230 6.32 5.19 -15.80
CA GLU A 230 7.18 5.13 -17.00
C GLU A 230 6.36 5.14 -18.29
N ASP A 231 5.30 4.35 -18.33
CA ASP A 231 4.41 4.23 -19.50
C ASP A 231 3.34 5.33 -19.55
N LYS A 232 3.29 6.20 -18.54
CA LYS A 232 2.30 7.31 -18.42
C LYS A 232 0.87 6.82 -18.63
N LEU A 233 0.50 5.79 -17.87
CA LEU A 233 -0.80 5.14 -17.99
C LEU A 233 -1.89 5.96 -17.27
N HIS A 234 -2.76 6.62 -18.05
CA HIS A 234 -3.94 7.29 -17.48
C HIS A 234 -5.07 6.29 -17.26
N ILE A 235 -4.98 5.50 -16.21
CA ILE A 235 -5.93 4.44 -15.84
C ILE A 235 -6.22 4.43 -14.35
N THR A 236 -7.33 3.79 -13.99
CA THR A 236 -7.57 3.28 -12.63
C THR A 236 -7.48 1.77 -12.69
N THR A 237 -6.60 1.17 -11.90
CA THR A 237 -6.36 -0.28 -11.92
C THR A 237 -6.18 -0.85 -10.52
N ASN A 238 -6.64 -2.07 -10.34
CA ASN A 238 -6.24 -2.88 -9.21
C ASN A 238 -4.78 -3.32 -9.36
N LEU A 239 -4.11 -3.55 -8.23
CA LEU A 239 -2.87 -4.31 -8.16
C LEU A 239 -3.07 -5.46 -7.18
N GLY A 240 -3.42 -6.61 -7.69
CA GLY A 240 -3.69 -7.83 -6.94
C GLY A 240 -2.86 -9.00 -7.46
N SER A 241 -2.78 -10.08 -6.68
CA SER A 241 -2.17 -11.34 -7.13
C SER A 241 -3.11 -12.16 -8.01
N GLY A 242 -4.42 -11.90 -7.92
CA GLY A 242 -5.46 -12.72 -8.51
C GLY A 242 -5.71 -14.04 -7.76
N GLU A 243 -4.90 -14.33 -6.73
CA GLU A 243 -5.03 -15.55 -5.93
C GLU A 243 -5.82 -15.28 -4.64
N GLU A 244 -6.76 -16.16 -4.33
CA GLU A 244 -7.49 -16.13 -3.06
C GLU A 244 -6.80 -17.00 -2.02
N ILE A 245 -6.28 -16.39 -0.97
CA ILE A 245 -5.59 -17.05 0.13
C ILE A 245 -6.45 -16.97 1.38
N SER A 246 -6.82 -18.11 1.98
CA SER A 246 -7.49 -18.10 3.28
C SER A 246 -6.55 -17.67 4.40
N ILE A 247 -7.08 -17.05 5.44
CA ILE A 247 -6.28 -16.68 6.63
C ILE A 247 -5.59 -17.91 7.22
N LYS A 248 -6.28 -19.05 7.19
CA LYS A 248 -5.67 -20.34 7.61
C LYS A 248 -4.45 -20.68 6.77
N ARG A 249 -4.58 -20.71 5.43
CA ARG A 249 -3.45 -21.01 4.52
C ARG A 249 -2.31 -20.01 4.71
N MET A 250 -2.62 -18.73 4.91
CA MET A 250 -1.62 -17.70 5.15
C MET A 250 -0.80 -18.00 6.41
N ILE A 251 -1.45 -18.32 7.54
CA ILE A 251 -0.76 -18.64 8.79
C ILE A 251 0.06 -19.94 8.65
N GLU A 252 -0.51 -20.97 8.04
CA GLU A 252 0.19 -22.24 7.76
C GLU A 252 1.43 -22.03 6.89
N THR A 253 1.35 -21.11 5.91
CA THR A 253 2.52 -20.76 5.06
C THR A 253 3.62 -20.08 5.87
N VAL A 254 3.29 -19.15 6.76
CA VAL A 254 4.28 -18.50 7.63
C VAL A 254 4.93 -19.53 8.57
N ALA A 255 4.13 -20.43 9.17
CA ALA A 255 4.65 -21.52 10.02
C ALA A 255 5.58 -22.45 9.24
N LYS A 256 5.18 -22.86 8.02
CA LYS A 256 6.02 -23.69 7.13
C LYS A 256 7.37 -23.03 6.81
N VAL A 257 7.32 -21.74 6.47
CA VAL A 257 8.52 -20.96 6.11
C VAL A 257 9.48 -20.82 7.30
N SER A 258 8.95 -20.67 8.52
CA SER A 258 9.77 -20.58 9.74
C SER A 258 10.51 -21.87 10.07
N GLY A 259 10.15 -23.01 9.46
CA GLY A 259 10.67 -24.32 9.80
C GLY A 259 10.20 -24.87 11.15
N LYS A 260 9.26 -24.21 11.83
CA LYS A 260 8.70 -24.63 13.12
C LYS A 260 7.42 -25.42 12.95
N GLU A 261 7.21 -26.42 13.80
CA GLU A 261 5.92 -27.09 13.93
C GLU A 261 5.03 -26.29 14.89
N ILE A 262 4.13 -25.47 14.32
CA ILE A 262 3.27 -24.57 15.06
C ILE A 262 1.84 -25.04 15.04
N LYS A 263 1.23 -25.26 16.20
CA LYS A 263 -0.20 -25.48 16.36
C LYS A 263 -0.93 -24.14 16.35
N ILE A 264 -2.01 -24.05 15.58
CA ILE A 264 -2.85 -22.86 15.50
C ILE A 264 -4.10 -23.06 16.37
N ASN A 265 -4.23 -22.23 17.40
CA ASN A 265 -5.41 -22.20 18.26
C ASN A 265 -6.35 -21.08 17.81
N TRP A 266 -7.52 -21.45 17.31
CA TRP A 266 -8.50 -20.51 16.77
C TRP A 266 -9.41 -19.97 17.87
N ASP A 267 -9.43 -18.64 18.08
CA ASP A 267 -10.40 -17.96 18.94
C ASP A 267 -11.63 -17.52 18.12
N THR A 268 -12.61 -18.41 18.01
CA THR A 268 -13.85 -18.16 17.27
C THR A 268 -14.81 -17.17 17.96
N SER A 269 -14.48 -16.69 19.16
CA SER A 269 -15.22 -15.60 19.81
C SER A 269 -14.92 -14.23 19.18
N LYS A 270 -13.83 -14.12 18.41
CA LYS A 270 -13.41 -12.91 17.70
C LYS A 270 -14.00 -12.88 16.28
N PRO A 271 -14.27 -11.68 15.75
CA PRO A 271 -14.87 -11.55 14.43
C PRO A 271 -13.92 -11.95 13.30
N ASN A 272 -14.45 -12.53 12.25
CA ASN A 272 -13.71 -12.87 11.02
C ASN A 272 -13.43 -11.67 10.11
N GLY A 273 -14.11 -10.52 10.26
CA GLY A 273 -14.09 -9.42 9.31
C GLY A 273 -14.83 -9.75 8.02
N ASP A 274 -14.50 -9.08 6.91
CA ASP A 274 -15.11 -9.40 5.61
C ASP A 274 -14.69 -10.80 5.15
N MET A 275 -15.67 -11.58 4.66
CA MET A 275 -15.42 -12.98 4.31
C MET A 275 -14.54 -13.15 3.09
N ARG A 276 -14.60 -12.21 2.12
CA ARG A 276 -13.89 -12.31 0.86
C ARG A 276 -13.39 -10.94 0.39
N ARG A 277 -12.16 -10.91 -0.11
CA ARG A 277 -11.58 -9.76 -0.80
C ARG A 277 -10.72 -10.28 -1.95
N LYS A 278 -11.31 -10.41 -3.14
CA LYS A 278 -10.64 -10.79 -4.37
C LYS A 278 -10.64 -9.62 -5.34
N MET A 279 -9.48 -9.29 -5.90
CA MET A 279 -9.37 -8.27 -6.93
C MET A 279 -9.63 -8.86 -8.32
N SER A 280 -10.32 -8.11 -9.23
CA SER A 280 -10.18 -8.37 -10.66
C SER A 280 -8.78 -7.97 -11.10
N THR A 281 -8.20 -8.76 -12.01
CA THR A 281 -6.88 -8.51 -12.62
C THR A 281 -6.96 -8.13 -14.09
N ASP A 282 -8.16 -7.95 -14.64
CA ASP A 282 -8.38 -7.77 -16.09
C ASP A 282 -7.61 -6.55 -16.64
N ILE A 283 -7.75 -5.38 -16.01
CA ILE A 283 -7.01 -4.17 -16.41
C ILE A 283 -5.51 -4.35 -16.16
N GLN A 284 -5.16 -4.96 -15.04
CA GLN A 284 -3.77 -5.24 -14.67
C GLN A 284 -3.08 -6.13 -15.72
N GLU A 285 -3.78 -7.14 -16.25
CA GLU A 285 -3.30 -8.02 -17.33
C GLU A 285 -3.15 -7.27 -18.65
N GLU A 286 -4.15 -6.46 -19.02
CA GLU A 286 -4.14 -5.65 -20.25
C GLU A 286 -2.90 -4.76 -20.34
N TYR A 287 -2.49 -4.15 -19.22
CA TYR A 287 -1.34 -3.24 -19.17
C TYR A 287 -0.03 -3.89 -18.71
N GLY A 288 -0.01 -5.21 -18.53
CA GLY A 288 1.20 -5.95 -18.15
C GLY A 288 1.72 -5.59 -16.75
N LEU A 289 0.79 -5.39 -15.80
CA LEU A 289 1.06 -5.02 -14.40
C LEU A 289 0.97 -6.21 -13.44
N LEU A 290 0.93 -7.44 -13.96
CA LEU A 290 0.82 -8.64 -13.14
C LEU A 290 2.03 -8.80 -12.20
N PRO A 291 1.82 -9.28 -10.97
CA PRO A 291 2.89 -9.55 -10.03
C PRO A 291 3.82 -10.66 -10.55
N LYS A 292 5.06 -10.63 -10.12
CA LYS A 292 6.09 -11.59 -10.51
C LYS A 292 6.38 -12.60 -9.41
N LEU A 293 6.19 -12.19 -8.15
CA LEU A 293 6.51 -13.02 -7.00
C LEU A 293 5.27 -13.76 -6.49
N GLY A 294 5.35 -15.06 -6.36
CA GLY A 294 4.28 -15.87 -5.77
C GLY A 294 4.15 -15.66 -4.27
N PHE A 295 2.97 -15.95 -3.72
CA PHE A 295 2.64 -15.73 -2.31
C PHE A 295 3.63 -16.39 -1.35
N GLU A 296 3.95 -17.69 -1.55
CA GLU A 296 4.84 -18.45 -0.67
C GLU A 296 6.28 -17.88 -0.65
N GLU A 297 6.80 -17.49 -1.81
CA GLU A 297 8.12 -16.87 -1.91
C GLU A 297 8.14 -15.48 -1.27
N GLY A 298 7.10 -14.67 -1.47
CA GLY A 298 6.95 -13.38 -0.79
C GLY A 298 6.91 -13.52 0.75
N ILE A 299 6.20 -14.52 1.27
CA ILE A 299 6.19 -14.82 2.72
C ILE A 299 7.62 -15.19 3.19
N LYS A 300 8.35 -15.97 2.41
CA LYS A 300 9.72 -16.37 2.74
C LYS A 300 10.67 -15.17 2.83
N GLU A 301 10.60 -14.23 1.88
CA GLU A 301 11.41 -13.02 1.93
C GLU A 301 11.02 -12.14 3.13
N THR A 302 9.71 -11.97 3.38
CA THR A 302 9.18 -11.21 4.52
C THR A 302 9.65 -11.79 5.87
N TYR A 303 9.51 -13.11 6.05
CA TYR A 303 9.89 -13.78 7.29
C TYR A 303 11.39 -13.74 7.55
N LYS A 304 12.20 -14.01 6.51
CA LYS A 304 13.67 -13.92 6.60
C LYS A 304 14.15 -12.52 6.96
N HIS A 305 13.52 -11.48 6.40
CA HIS A 305 13.86 -10.11 6.75
C HIS A 305 13.55 -9.84 8.22
N TYR A 306 12.36 -10.24 8.67
CA TYR A 306 11.98 -10.09 10.07
C TYR A 306 12.98 -10.78 11.01
N GLU A 307 13.37 -12.03 10.69
CA GLU A 307 14.33 -12.81 11.46
C GLU A 307 15.71 -12.16 11.57
N LYS A 308 16.18 -11.48 10.49
CA LYS A 308 17.46 -10.77 10.46
C LYS A 308 17.48 -9.44 11.21
N THR A 309 16.32 -8.83 11.41
CA THR A 309 16.19 -7.50 12.02
C THR A 309 15.84 -7.52 13.50
N ARG A 310 15.84 -8.71 14.12
CA ARG A 310 15.55 -8.96 15.54
C ARG A 310 16.79 -9.22 16.40
#